data_d8e3e70cbbae366ba0c4900443429460
#
_entry.id   d8e3e70cbbae366ba0c4900443429460
#
_cell.length_a   1.000
_cell.length_b   1.000
_cell.length_c   1.000
_cell.angle_alpha   90.00
_cell.angle_beta   90.00
_cell.angle_gamma   90.00
#
_symmetry.space_group_name_H-M   'P 1'
#
loop_
_entity.id
_entity.type
_entity.pdbx_description
1 polymer ?
#
loop_
_entity_poly.entity_id
_entity_poly.type
_entity_poly.pdbx_seq_one_letter_code
_entity_poly.pdbx_strand_id
1 'polypeptide(L)'
;MNISKAFEVAFGRMADKGWDKIYVIVDIHDTILRACYEQHETYDYLPHAREALQLLTQRQDICLILWSACDEAKLATYLGHFEQNGIHFEYANCNPEVENTALSCFDDKLYFNVGIDDKFGFDPDTDWAEVISVVNKHPQADDDSIH
;
A
#
# COMPACT_ATOMS: atom_id res chain seq x y z
N MET A 1 -6.64 6.14 -13.71
CA MET A 1 -5.77 6.65 -12.65
C MET A 1 -4.33 6.56 -13.06
N ASN A 2 -3.54 7.52 -12.67
CA ASN A 2 -2.10 7.45 -12.91
C ASN A 2 -1.41 7.23 -11.56
N ILE A 3 -0.96 6.02 -11.32
CA ILE A 3 -0.36 5.66 -10.03
C ILE A 3 0.96 6.39 -9.77
N SER A 4 1.73 6.65 -10.81
CA SER A 4 2.97 7.40 -10.66
C SER A 4 2.69 8.80 -10.13
N LYS A 5 1.66 9.46 -10.65
CA LYS A 5 1.29 10.78 -10.19
C LYS A 5 0.79 10.76 -8.76
N ALA A 6 0.04 9.73 -8.37
CA ALA A 6 -0.45 9.60 -7.01
C ALA A 6 0.72 9.54 -6.01
N PHE A 7 1.75 8.77 -6.31
CA PHE A 7 2.94 8.71 -5.46
C PHE A 7 3.71 10.03 -5.48
N GLU A 8 3.86 10.65 -6.64
CA GLU A 8 4.57 11.93 -6.74
C GLU A 8 3.89 13.02 -5.90
N VAL A 9 2.58 13.07 -5.96
CA VAL A 9 1.81 14.03 -5.15
C VAL A 9 1.99 13.74 -3.66
N ALA A 10 1.92 12.46 -3.27
CA ALA A 10 2.08 12.06 -1.87
C ALA A 10 3.47 12.41 -1.34
N PHE A 11 4.51 12.06 -2.09
CA PHE A 11 5.90 12.39 -1.69
C PHE A 11 6.12 13.90 -1.65
N GLY A 12 5.55 14.62 -2.61
CA GLY A 12 5.66 16.09 -2.63
C GLY A 12 5.03 16.72 -1.39
N ARG A 13 3.85 16.25 -1.01
CA ARG A 13 3.18 16.74 0.20
C ARG A 13 3.94 16.37 1.46
N MET A 14 4.50 15.17 1.50
CA MET A 14 5.31 14.73 2.63
C MET A 14 6.49 15.69 2.82
N ALA A 15 7.18 16.03 1.74
CA ALA A 15 8.31 16.97 1.80
C ALA A 15 7.85 18.37 2.22
N ASP A 16 6.78 18.88 1.62
CA ASP A 16 6.30 20.23 1.90
C ASP A 16 5.78 20.39 3.34
N LYS A 17 5.16 19.36 3.88
CA LYS A 17 4.54 19.43 5.19
C LYS A 17 5.38 18.82 6.30
N GLY A 18 6.54 18.26 5.97
CA GLY A 18 7.42 17.65 6.95
C GLY A 18 6.87 16.36 7.56
N TRP A 19 6.10 15.59 6.80
CA TRP A 19 5.58 14.32 7.29
C TRP A 19 6.69 13.26 7.33
N ASP A 20 6.61 12.36 8.29
CA ASP A 20 7.58 11.25 8.40
C ASP A 20 7.28 10.14 7.39
N LYS A 21 6.04 9.98 7.01
CA LYS A 21 5.62 8.87 6.14
C LYS A 21 4.36 9.20 5.38
N ILE A 22 4.10 8.40 4.35
CA ILE A 22 2.82 8.39 3.65
C ILE A 22 2.17 7.04 3.90
N TYR A 23 0.84 7.01 3.79
CA TYR A 23 0.05 5.81 4.02
C TYR A 23 -0.51 5.32 2.69
N VAL A 24 -0.28 4.04 2.38
CA VAL A 24 -0.70 3.44 1.12
C VAL A 24 -1.64 2.28 1.42
N ILE A 25 -2.89 2.38 0.98
CA ILE A 25 -3.84 1.27 1.11
C ILE A 25 -3.77 0.41 -0.14
N VAL A 26 -3.84 -0.91 0.02
CA VAL A 26 -3.72 -1.85 -1.09
C VAL A 26 -4.77 -2.94 -0.97
N ASP A 27 -5.55 -3.13 -2.03
CA ASP A 27 -6.52 -4.20 -2.15
C ASP A 27 -5.84 -5.52 -2.50
N ILE A 28 -6.48 -6.65 -2.23
CA ILE A 28 -5.89 -7.97 -2.51
C ILE A 28 -6.31 -8.50 -3.88
N HIS A 29 -7.59 -8.83 -4.04
CA HIS A 29 -8.05 -9.58 -5.21
C HIS A 29 -8.07 -8.71 -6.46
N ASP A 30 -7.50 -9.24 -7.54
CA ASP A 30 -7.35 -8.52 -8.82
C ASP A 30 -6.50 -7.25 -8.71
N THR A 31 -5.76 -7.10 -7.62
CA THR A 31 -4.81 -6.01 -7.42
C THR A 31 -3.44 -6.59 -7.10
N ILE A 32 -3.29 -7.34 -6.00
CA ILE A 32 -2.04 -8.04 -5.65
C ILE A 32 -2.05 -9.45 -6.23
N LEU A 33 -3.14 -10.17 -6.00
CA LEU A 33 -3.29 -11.57 -6.37
C LEU A 33 -4.44 -11.72 -7.36
N ARG A 34 -4.31 -12.65 -8.30
CA ARG A 34 -5.42 -12.95 -9.21
C ARG A 34 -6.57 -13.52 -8.43
N ALA A 35 -7.76 -13.01 -8.64
CA ALA A 35 -8.93 -13.55 -7.99
C ALA A 35 -9.26 -14.92 -8.56
N CYS A 36 -9.69 -15.83 -7.67
CA CYS A 36 -10.22 -17.11 -8.08
C CYS A 36 -11.60 -17.25 -7.47
N TYR A 37 -12.63 -17.25 -8.33
CA TYR A 37 -14.00 -17.29 -7.86
C TYR A 37 -14.52 -18.74 -7.72
N GLU A 38 -13.61 -19.74 -7.77
CA GLU A 38 -13.97 -21.14 -7.67
C GLU A 38 -13.73 -21.72 -6.29
N GLN A 39 -13.94 -20.94 -5.26
CA GLN A 39 -14.00 -21.42 -3.89
C GLN A 39 -12.70 -21.75 -3.16
N HIS A 40 -11.57 -21.26 -3.61
CA HIS A 40 -10.31 -21.40 -2.87
C HIS A 40 -9.50 -20.13 -2.94
N GLU A 41 -8.61 -19.94 -1.98
CA GLU A 41 -7.70 -18.81 -2.00
C GLU A 41 -6.68 -19.00 -3.10
N THR A 42 -6.27 -17.88 -3.70
CA THR A 42 -5.22 -17.89 -4.69
C THR A 42 -4.04 -17.10 -4.14
N TYR A 43 -2.85 -17.55 -4.49
CA TYR A 43 -1.60 -16.86 -4.11
C TYR A 43 -0.79 -16.51 -5.37
N ASP A 44 -1.47 -16.39 -6.51
CA ASP A 44 -0.83 -16.07 -7.78
C ASP A 44 -0.73 -14.57 -7.92
N TYR A 45 0.49 -14.04 -7.79
CA TYR A 45 0.73 -12.61 -7.85
C TYR A 45 0.53 -12.06 -9.26
N LEU A 46 -0.05 -10.86 -9.32
CA LEU A 46 -0.10 -10.11 -10.57
C LEU A 46 1.31 -9.59 -10.90
N PRO A 47 1.57 -9.24 -12.17
CA PRO A 47 2.94 -8.92 -12.61
C PRO A 47 3.60 -7.83 -11.75
N HIS A 48 4.78 -8.13 -11.23
CA HIS A 48 5.60 -7.22 -10.42
C HIS A 48 4.99 -6.82 -9.07
N ALA A 49 3.82 -7.34 -8.70
CA ALA A 49 3.18 -6.98 -7.44
C ALA A 49 4.05 -7.35 -6.24
N ARG A 50 4.58 -8.57 -6.24
CA ARG A 50 5.42 -9.03 -5.13
C ARG A 50 6.67 -8.16 -4.99
N GLU A 51 7.36 -7.88 -6.11
CA GLU A 51 8.56 -7.05 -6.08
C GLU A 51 8.26 -5.64 -5.60
N ALA A 52 7.18 -5.05 -6.08
CA ALA A 52 6.78 -3.70 -5.70
C ALA A 52 6.46 -3.63 -4.21
N LEU A 53 5.69 -4.59 -3.70
CA LEU A 53 5.32 -4.61 -2.29
C LEU A 53 6.50 -4.87 -1.37
N GLN A 54 7.46 -5.69 -1.81
CA GLN A 54 8.70 -5.88 -1.05
C GLN A 54 9.49 -4.57 -0.99
N LEU A 55 9.56 -3.82 -2.09
CA LEU A 55 10.20 -2.51 -2.12
C LEU A 55 9.52 -1.53 -1.15
N LEU A 56 8.20 -1.46 -1.21
CA LEU A 56 7.44 -0.56 -0.33
C LEU A 56 7.61 -0.94 1.14
N THR A 57 7.65 -2.25 1.43
CA THR A 57 7.84 -2.74 2.79
C THR A 57 9.20 -2.30 3.37
N GLN A 58 10.22 -2.20 2.55
CA GLN A 58 11.55 -1.81 3.01
C GLN A 58 11.67 -0.32 3.30
N ARG A 59 10.70 0.48 2.88
CA ARG A 59 10.74 1.93 3.06
C ARG A 59 10.17 2.31 4.42
N GLN A 60 10.94 3.05 5.21
CA GLN A 60 10.47 3.54 6.50
C GLN A 60 9.50 4.71 6.37
N ASP A 61 9.51 5.37 5.22
CA ASP A 61 8.61 6.49 4.93
C ASP A 61 7.30 6.06 4.27
N ILE A 62 7.04 4.75 4.16
CA ILE A 62 5.80 4.22 3.62
C ILE A 62 5.20 3.24 4.61
N CYS A 63 3.94 3.48 4.98
CA CYS A 63 3.18 2.57 5.83
C CYS A 63 2.13 1.89 4.95
N LEU A 64 2.24 0.57 4.79
CA LEU A 64 1.30 -0.20 4.01
C LEU A 64 0.12 -0.63 4.86
N ILE A 65 -1.09 -0.45 4.34
CA ILE A 65 -2.33 -0.83 4.98
C ILE A 65 -3.09 -1.73 4.02
N LEU A 66 -3.43 -2.93 4.47
CA LEU A 66 -4.22 -3.83 3.64
C LEU A 66 -5.68 -3.39 3.65
N TRP A 67 -6.29 -3.32 2.48
CA TRP A 67 -7.64 -2.83 2.30
C TRP A 67 -8.45 -3.93 1.63
N SER A 68 -9.26 -4.66 2.40
CA SER A 68 -9.95 -5.83 1.88
C SER A 68 -11.28 -6.06 2.58
N ALA A 69 -12.23 -6.63 1.85
CA ALA A 69 -13.52 -7.04 2.41
C ALA A 69 -13.51 -8.48 2.93
N CYS A 70 -12.35 -9.15 2.96
CA CYS A 70 -12.26 -10.51 3.47
C CYS A 70 -12.63 -10.57 4.95
N ASP A 71 -13.17 -11.71 5.39
CA ASP A 71 -13.39 -11.92 6.82
C ASP A 71 -12.04 -12.03 7.56
N GLU A 72 -12.10 -11.95 8.88
CA GLU A 72 -10.88 -11.93 9.69
C GLU A 72 -10.00 -13.15 9.52
N ALA A 73 -10.59 -14.34 9.38
CA ALA A 73 -9.83 -15.58 9.24
C ALA A 73 -9.05 -15.60 7.92
N LYS A 74 -9.70 -15.22 6.82
CA LYS A 74 -9.04 -15.14 5.51
C LYS A 74 -8.00 -14.05 5.48
N LEU A 75 -8.30 -12.91 6.11
CA LEU A 75 -7.39 -11.80 6.18
C LEU A 75 -6.10 -12.21 6.91
N ALA A 76 -6.23 -12.93 8.03
CA ALA A 76 -5.06 -13.43 8.77
C ALA A 76 -4.23 -14.38 7.92
N THR A 77 -4.88 -15.24 7.13
CA THR A 77 -4.19 -16.16 6.23
C THR A 77 -3.40 -15.40 5.16
N TYR A 78 -4.00 -14.40 4.54
CA TYR A 78 -3.29 -13.59 3.54
C TYR A 78 -2.14 -12.80 4.15
N LEU A 79 -2.36 -12.20 5.31
CA LEU A 79 -1.29 -11.45 5.99
C LEU A 79 -0.10 -12.36 6.30
N GLY A 80 -0.35 -13.60 6.77
CA GLY A 80 0.70 -14.56 7.03
C GLY A 80 1.46 -14.94 5.77
N HIS A 81 0.74 -15.12 4.65
CA HIS A 81 1.35 -15.43 3.37
C HIS A 81 2.26 -14.28 2.90
N PHE A 82 1.77 -13.04 3.02
CA PHE A 82 2.56 -11.87 2.62
C PHE A 82 3.82 -11.75 3.49
N GLU A 83 3.70 -11.97 4.80
CA GLU A 83 4.87 -11.94 5.69
C GLU A 83 5.93 -12.95 5.26
N GLN A 84 5.51 -14.15 4.87
CA GLN A 84 6.44 -15.17 4.39
C GLN A 84 7.15 -14.75 3.12
N ASN A 85 6.57 -13.82 2.37
CA ASN A 85 7.15 -13.32 1.13
C ASN A 85 7.85 -11.97 1.30
N GLY A 86 8.09 -11.55 2.52
CA GLY A 86 8.80 -10.30 2.79
C GLY A 86 7.95 -9.05 2.58
N ILE A 87 6.63 -9.18 2.68
CA ILE A 87 5.70 -8.07 2.51
C ILE A 87 4.97 -7.86 3.84
N HIS A 88 5.15 -6.68 4.43
CA HIS A 88 4.55 -6.36 5.72
C HIS A 88 3.50 -5.28 5.59
N PHE A 89 2.27 -5.58 6.03
CA PHE A 89 1.20 -4.60 6.18
C PHE A 89 1.07 -4.27 7.66
N GLU A 90 1.26 -2.99 7.99
CA GLU A 90 1.23 -2.57 9.39
C GLU A 90 -0.17 -2.67 9.98
N TYR A 91 -1.18 -2.40 9.16
CA TYR A 91 -2.58 -2.44 9.57
C TYR A 91 -3.42 -3.06 8.46
N ALA A 92 -4.64 -3.46 8.82
CA ALA A 92 -5.63 -3.94 7.86
C ALA A 92 -6.93 -3.19 8.12
N ASN A 93 -7.44 -2.52 7.09
CA ASN A 93 -8.71 -1.79 7.11
C ASN A 93 -8.82 -0.69 8.18
N CYS A 94 -7.71 -0.24 8.73
CA CYS A 94 -7.70 0.85 9.71
C CYS A 94 -6.38 1.59 9.68
N ASN A 95 -6.37 2.81 10.17
CA ASN A 95 -5.15 3.58 10.34
C ASN A 95 -5.17 4.28 11.70
N PRO A 96 -4.75 3.59 12.77
CA PRO A 96 -4.78 4.16 14.11
C PRO A 96 -3.71 5.23 14.35
N GLU A 97 -2.81 5.45 13.40
CA GLU A 97 -1.76 6.46 13.57
C GLU A 97 -2.27 7.89 13.35
N VAL A 98 -3.42 8.05 12.70
CA VAL A 98 -3.95 9.37 12.42
C VAL A 98 -5.21 9.61 13.26
N GLU A 99 -5.14 10.62 14.13
CA GLU A 99 -6.24 10.92 15.02
C GLU A 99 -7.24 11.85 14.35
N ASN A 100 -8.49 11.79 14.83
CA ASN A 100 -9.54 12.71 14.37
C ASN A 100 -9.20 14.13 14.81
N THR A 101 -9.61 15.09 13.99
CA THR A 101 -9.42 16.51 14.29
C THR A 101 -10.77 17.18 14.26
N ALA A 102 -10.81 18.49 14.55
CA ALA A 102 -12.03 19.27 14.48
C ALA A 102 -12.62 19.30 13.06
N LEU A 103 -11.79 19.10 12.04
CA LEU A 103 -12.21 19.16 10.64
C LEU A 103 -12.36 17.79 9.98
N SER A 104 -11.83 16.74 10.58
CA SER A 104 -11.77 15.43 9.93
C SER A 104 -12.00 14.30 10.93
N CYS A 105 -12.89 13.38 10.57
CA CYS A 105 -13.16 12.19 11.35
C CYS A 105 -12.84 10.96 10.49
N PHE A 106 -11.99 10.08 11.00
CA PHE A 106 -11.53 8.91 10.27
C PHE A 106 -12.11 7.60 10.80
N ASP A 107 -13.22 7.67 11.54
CA ASP A 107 -13.85 6.47 12.09
C ASP A 107 -14.39 5.56 10.99
N ASP A 108 -15.00 6.14 9.96
CA ASP A 108 -15.59 5.39 8.85
C ASP A 108 -14.74 5.44 7.58
N LYS A 109 -13.87 6.42 7.45
CA LYS A 109 -13.01 6.56 6.29
C LYS A 109 -11.58 6.74 6.78
N LEU A 110 -10.80 5.68 6.69
CA LEU A 110 -9.43 5.74 7.15
C LEU A 110 -8.58 6.71 6.32
N TYR A 111 -7.61 7.33 6.96
CA TYR A 111 -6.71 8.26 6.30
C TYR A 111 -5.67 7.49 5.46
N PHE A 112 -5.53 7.88 4.22
CA PHE A 112 -4.45 7.37 3.36
C PHE A 112 -4.04 8.42 2.34
N ASN A 113 -2.86 8.25 1.77
CA ASN A 113 -2.31 9.17 0.77
C ASN A 113 -2.36 8.58 -0.63
N VAL A 114 -2.21 7.26 -0.76
CA VAL A 114 -2.26 6.57 -2.05
C VAL A 114 -3.14 5.34 -1.91
N GLY A 115 -4.07 5.16 -2.83
CA GLY A 115 -4.91 3.96 -2.88
C GLY A 115 -4.55 3.11 -4.10
N ILE A 116 -4.27 1.84 -3.86
CA ILE A 116 -3.96 0.87 -4.92
C ILE A 116 -5.07 -0.18 -4.93
N ASP A 117 -5.99 -0.03 -5.86
CA ASP A 117 -7.18 -0.88 -5.96
C ASP A 117 -7.62 -0.84 -7.42
N ASP A 118 -7.89 -1.98 -8.01
CA ASP A 118 -8.36 -2.05 -9.40
C ASP A 118 -9.64 -1.23 -9.59
N LYS A 119 -10.46 -1.12 -8.55
CA LYS A 119 -11.68 -0.30 -8.62
C LYS A 119 -11.40 1.19 -8.64
N PHE A 120 -10.20 1.61 -8.26
CA PHE A 120 -9.79 3.01 -8.37
C PHE A 120 -9.12 3.30 -9.71
N GLY A 121 -9.09 2.32 -10.62
CA GLY A 121 -8.46 2.47 -11.92
C GLY A 121 -7.02 1.99 -12.00
N PHE A 122 -6.52 1.34 -10.97
CA PHE A 122 -5.20 0.73 -11.00
C PHE A 122 -5.23 -0.46 -11.95
N ASP A 123 -4.32 -0.50 -12.91
CA ASP A 123 -4.22 -1.61 -13.86
C ASP A 123 -3.18 -2.61 -13.32
N PRO A 124 -3.61 -3.73 -12.76
CA PRO A 124 -2.70 -4.66 -12.11
C PRO A 124 -1.75 -5.36 -13.07
N ASP A 125 -2.01 -5.33 -14.37
CA ASP A 125 -1.11 -5.95 -15.32
C ASP A 125 0.09 -5.07 -15.66
N THR A 126 -0.02 -3.76 -15.49
CA THR A 126 1.03 -2.81 -15.90
C THR A 126 1.50 -1.87 -14.79
N ASP A 127 0.62 -1.52 -13.83
CA ASP A 127 0.90 -0.42 -12.92
C ASP A 127 1.87 -0.76 -11.79
N TRP A 128 2.03 -2.04 -11.44
CA TRP A 128 3.01 -2.40 -10.41
C TRP A 128 4.44 -2.05 -10.83
N ALA A 129 4.75 -2.21 -12.12
CA ALA A 129 6.05 -1.80 -12.64
C ALA A 129 6.23 -0.28 -12.54
N GLU A 130 5.16 0.48 -12.71
CA GLU A 130 5.21 1.92 -12.54
C GLU A 130 5.39 2.32 -11.08
N VAL A 131 4.82 1.57 -10.14
CA VAL A 131 5.03 1.80 -8.71
C VAL A 131 6.52 1.67 -8.39
N ILE A 132 7.15 0.60 -8.86
CA ILE A 132 8.59 0.40 -8.65
C ILE A 132 9.37 1.58 -9.22
N SER A 133 9.04 1.99 -10.43
CA SER A 133 9.75 3.07 -11.11
C SER A 133 9.63 4.40 -10.36
N VAL A 134 8.40 4.79 -9.98
CA VAL A 134 8.18 6.08 -9.33
C VAL A 134 8.78 6.11 -7.92
N VAL A 135 8.70 5.01 -7.17
CA VAL A 135 9.26 4.96 -5.82
C VAL A 135 10.79 5.06 -5.88
N ASN A 136 11.40 4.42 -6.87
CA ASN A 136 12.86 4.51 -7.04
C ASN A 136 13.32 5.92 -7.45
N LYS A 137 12.45 6.72 -8.04
CA LYS A 137 12.79 8.12 -8.38
C LYS A 137 12.74 9.03 -7.16
N HIS A 138 12.14 8.58 -6.07
CA HIS A 138 12.01 9.34 -4.84
C HIS A 138 12.67 8.56 -3.69
N PRO A 139 14.01 8.49 -3.68
CA PRO A 139 14.69 7.71 -2.65
C PRO A 139 14.37 8.25 -1.26
N GLN A 140 14.29 7.34 -0.31
CA GLN A 140 14.03 7.71 1.07
C GLN A 140 15.15 8.61 1.57
N ALA A 141 14.77 9.68 2.27
CA ALA A 141 15.74 10.58 2.85
C ALA A 141 16.63 9.79 3.82
N ASP A 142 17.93 10.02 3.68
CA ASP A 142 18.83 9.31 4.52
C ASP A 142 18.71 9.84 5.87
N ASP A 143 18.68 8.97 6.76
CA ASP A 143 18.50 9.36 8.08
C ASP A 143 19.85 9.51 8.64
N ASP A 144 20.71 9.85 7.93
CA ASP A 144 22.01 9.82 8.19
C ASP A 144 22.44 10.79 8.93
N SER A 145 21.63 11.38 9.00
CA SER A 145 21.81 12.01 10.03
C SER A 145 22.76 11.35 10.74
N ILE A 146 22.77 10.50 10.46
CA ILE A 146 23.40 9.66 11.08
C ILE A 146 24.67 9.71 10.80
N HIS A 147 24.95 10.36 10.26
CA HIS A 147 26.27 10.28 10.02
C HIS A 147 26.86 11.53 10.38
#